data_bc15a3a0491b651784b5cb5c84aa12fe
#
_entry.id   bc15a3a0491b651784b5cb5c84aa12fe
#
_cell.length_a   1.000
_cell.length_b   1.000
_cell.length_c   1.000
_cell.angle_alpha   90.00
_cell.angle_beta   90.00
_cell.angle_gamma   90.00
#
_symmetry.space_group_name_H-M   'P 1'
#
loop_
_entity.id
_entity.type
_entity.pdbx_description
1 polymer ?
#
loop_
_entity_poly.entity_id
_entity_poly.type
_entity_poly.pdbx_seq_one_letter_code
_entity_poly.pdbx_strand_id
1 'polypeptide(L)'
;MASHEVPQTSMKLHINGNEGEYAPLAGESSLTIAGLISLLGMKSDRVAVELNRDVVPRERWSETGLNEGDRLEVVHFVGGGGSQGSGI
;
A
#
# COMPACT_ATOMS: atom_id res chain seq x y z
N MET A 1 -14.96 25.08 15.73
CA MET A 1 -14.76 24.55 15.61
C MET A 1 -14.28 23.92 15.20
N ALA A 2 -14.02 23.70 15.22
CA ALA A 2 -13.68 23.01 14.92
C ALA A 2 -13.18 22.42 14.69
N SER A 3 -13.07 22.18 14.71
CA SER A 3 -12.66 21.52 14.48
C SER A 3 -12.27 20.88 14.39
N HIS A 4 -12.39 20.73 14.45
CA HIS A 4 -12.11 19.96 14.37
C HIS A 4 -11.84 19.17 13.88
N GLU A 5 -12.25 19.51 13.86
CA GLU A 5 -12.01 18.63 13.09
C GLU A 5 -11.18 17.55 13.47
N VAL A 6 -11.67 16.51 13.57
CA VAL A 6 -10.68 15.50 13.82
C VAL A 6 -9.90 15.27 12.56
N PRO A 7 -8.65 15.53 12.60
CA PRO A 7 -7.87 15.32 11.40
C PRO A 7 -7.79 13.84 11.09
N GLN A 8 -7.65 13.55 9.83
CA GLN A 8 -7.32 12.21 9.42
C GLN A 8 -6.04 11.81 10.12
N THR A 9 -6.03 10.61 10.65
CA THR A 9 -4.82 10.12 11.27
C THR A 9 -3.89 9.66 10.15
N SER A 10 -2.88 10.43 9.87
CA SER A 10 -1.89 10.01 8.90
C SER A 10 -0.78 9.26 9.62
N MET A 11 -0.07 8.45 8.86
CA MET A 11 1.02 7.68 9.41
C MET A 11 2.21 7.79 8.48
N LYS A 12 3.37 7.65 9.04
CA LYS A 12 4.61 7.67 8.29
C LYS A 12 4.92 6.26 7.85
N LEU A 13 5.13 6.09 6.57
CA LEU A 13 5.48 4.81 6.00
C LEU A 13 6.72 4.98 5.13
N HIS A 14 7.47 3.89 4.98
CA HIS A 14 8.61 3.86 4.08
C HIS A 14 8.25 2.95 2.92
N ILE A 15 8.17 3.52 1.74
CA ILE A 15 7.80 2.76 0.57
C ILE A 15 8.96 2.82 -0.41
N ASN A 16 9.54 1.66 -0.69
CA ASN A 16 10.69 1.56 -1.58
C ASN A 16 11.79 2.52 -1.15
N GLY A 17 12.00 2.61 0.16
CA GLY A 17 13.05 3.45 0.71
C GLY A 17 12.72 4.91 0.86
N ASN A 18 11.52 5.32 0.47
CA ASN A 18 11.11 6.71 0.56
C ASN A 18 10.08 6.89 1.65
N GLU A 19 10.33 7.84 2.53
CA GLU A 19 9.42 8.11 3.62
C GLU A 19 8.33 9.07 3.16
N GLY A 20 7.11 8.80 3.57
CA GLY A 20 5.98 9.67 3.24
C GLY A 20 4.90 9.50 4.27
N GLU A 21 3.90 10.37 4.20
CA GLU A 21 2.77 10.31 5.12
C GLU A 21 1.51 9.94 4.34
N TYR A 22 0.76 9.03 4.91
CA TYR A 22 -0.41 8.47 4.25
C TYR A 22 -1.56 8.37 5.24
N ALA A 23 -2.77 8.57 4.75
CA ALA A 23 -3.97 8.50 5.58
C ALA A 23 -4.96 7.55 4.97
N PRO A 24 -5.88 7.02 5.78
CA PRO A 24 -6.92 6.14 5.24
C PRO A 24 -7.74 6.83 4.18
N LEU A 25 -8.28 6.04 3.27
CA LEU A 25 -9.21 6.57 2.28
C LEU A 25 -10.44 7.10 2.99
N ALA A 26 -11.14 8.00 2.31
CA ALA A 26 -12.34 8.61 2.88
C ALA A 26 -13.32 7.52 3.29
N GLY A 27 -13.82 7.62 4.51
CA GLY A 27 -14.75 6.65 5.02
C GLY A 27 -14.14 5.42 5.64
N GLU A 28 -12.81 5.28 5.55
CA GLU A 28 -12.12 4.12 6.12
C GLU A 28 -11.57 4.47 7.48
N SER A 29 -11.61 3.52 8.40
CA SER A 29 -11.10 3.76 9.73
C SER A 29 -9.61 3.47 9.85
N SER A 30 -9.05 2.73 8.91
CA SER A 30 -7.63 2.40 8.95
C SER A 30 -7.11 2.26 7.53
N LEU A 31 -5.81 2.38 7.40
CA LEU A 31 -5.16 2.21 6.10
C LEU A 31 -4.68 0.78 5.98
N THR A 32 -5.09 0.13 4.91
CA THR A 32 -4.66 -1.23 4.61
C THR A 32 -3.71 -1.19 3.42
N ILE A 33 -3.09 -2.34 3.14
CA ILE A 33 -2.25 -2.41 1.95
C ILE A 33 -3.08 -2.13 0.72
N ALA A 34 -4.30 -2.69 0.65
CA ALA A 34 -5.15 -2.43 -0.51
C ALA A 34 -5.44 -0.94 -0.66
N GLY A 35 -5.72 -0.26 0.46
CA GLY A 35 -5.95 1.17 0.42
C GLY A 35 -4.72 1.93 -0.03
N LEU A 36 -3.56 1.52 0.43
CA LEU A 36 -2.32 2.18 0.04
C LEU A 36 -2.08 2.04 -1.46
N ILE A 37 -2.27 0.84 -2.01
CA ILE A 37 -2.06 0.62 -3.43
C ILE A 37 -3.00 1.53 -4.24
N SER A 38 -4.24 1.69 -3.78
CA SER A 38 -5.17 2.63 -4.40
C SER A 38 -4.65 4.06 -4.34
N LEU A 39 -4.15 4.47 -3.17
CA LEU A 39 -3.62 5.83 -3.02
C LEU A 39 -2.45 6.08 -3.96
N LEU A 40 -1.64 5.06 -4.18
CA LEU A 40 -0.48 5.19 -5.07
C LEU A 40 -0.87 5.14 -6.53
N GLY A 41 -2.13 4.87 -6.83
CA GLY A 41 -2.59 4.83 -8.21
C GLY A 41 -2.12 3.60 -8.95
N MET A 42 -1.77 2.57 -8.24
CA MET A 42 -1.27 1.34 -8.86
C MET A 42 -2.39 0.33 -8.99
N LYS A 43 -2.23 -0.56 -9.95
CA LYS A 43 -3.20 -1.62 -10.15
C LYS A 43 -2.77 -2.83 -9.35
N SER A 44 -3.71 -3.38 -8.58
CA SER A 44 -3.38 -4.46 -7.66
C SER A 44 -2.87 -5.70 -8.37
N ASP A 45 -3.28 -5.91 -9.62
CA ASP A 45 -2.84 -7.09 -10.35
C ASP A 45 -1.50 -6.88 -11.05
N ARG A 46 -0.87 -5.74 -10.84
CA ARG A 46 0.40 -5.41 -11.49
C ARG A 46 1.54 -5.23 -10.52
N VAL A 47 1.31 -5.44 -9.23
CA VAL A 47 2.34 -5.20 -8.24
C VAL A 47 2.38 -6.35 -7.25
N ALA A 48 3.54 -6.51 -6.64
CA ALA A 48 3.72 -7.39 -5.49
C ALA A 48 4.15 -6.52 -4.32
N VAL A 49 3.78 -6.92 -3.12
CA VAL A 49 4.04 -6.13 -1.93
C VAL A 49 4.71 -6.97 -0.87
N GLU A 50 5.77 -6.41 -0.29
CA GLU A 50 6.36 -6.93 0.94
C GLU A 50 6.09 -5.92 2.04
N LEU A 51 5.69 -6.41 3.19
CA LEU A 51 5.52 -5.59 4.37
C LEU A 51 6.51 -6.06 5.42
N ASN A 52 7.44 -5.17 5.77
CA ASN A 52 8.48 -5.49 6.75
C ASN A 52 9.19 -6.80 6.39
N ARG A 53 9.49 -6.94 5.09
CA ARG A 53 10.24 -8.06 4.53
C ARG A 53 9.43 -9.34 4.34
N ASP A 54 8.14 -9.28 4.60
CA ASP A 54 7.28 -10.44 4.37
C ASP A 54 6.39 -10.18 3.18
N VAL A 55 6.39 -11.11 2.24
CA VAL A 55 5.50 -11.00 1.09
C VAL A 55 4.08 -11.20 1.57
N VAL A 56 3.20 -10.28 1.18
CA VAL A 56 1.79 -10.36 1.54
C VAL A 56 1.00 -10.69 0.28
N PRO A 57 0.33 -11.84 0.25
CA PRO A 57 -0.48 -12.19 -0.91
C PRO A 57 -1.58 -11.16 -1.14
N ARG A 58 -1.89 -10.93 -2.40
CA ARG A 58 -2.87 -9.90 -2.75
C ARG A 58 -4.20 -10.09 -2.05
N GLU A 59 -4.63 -11.33 -1.89
CA GLU A 59 -5.93 -11.60 -1.27
C GLU A 59 -5.96 -11.23 0.21
N ARG A 60 -4.81 -10.91 0.80
CA ARG A 60 -4.76 -10.48 2.19
C ARG A 60 -4.61 -8.98 2.35
N TRP A 61 -4.45 -8.26 1.26
CA TRP A 61 -4.17 -6.84 1.33
C TRP A 61 -5.28 -6.04 2.00
N SER A 62 -6.53 -6.40 1.75
CA SER A 62 -7.63 -5.63 2.29
C SER A 62 -7.82 -5.84 3.78
N GLU A 63 -7.21 -6.86 4.33
CA GLU A 63 -7.30 -7.11 5.77
C GLU A 63 -5.97 -6.89 6.48
N THR A 64 -4.96 -6.42 5.78
CA THR A 64 -3.66 -6.18 6.40
C THR A 64 -3.52 -4.69 6.65
N GLY A 65 -3.66 -4.30 7.92
CA GLY A 65 -3.54 -2.91 8.31
C GLY A 65 -2.11 -2.48 8.40
N LEU A 66 -1.89 -1.20 8.16
CA LEU A 66 -0.57 -0.60 8.22
C LEU A 66 -0.42 0.22 9.49
N ASN A 67 0.79 0.31 9.98
CA ASN A 67 1.11 1.02 11.19
C ASN A 67 2.23 2.00 10.95
N GLU A 68 2.33 2.95 11.86
CA GLU A 68 3.39 3.93 11.81
C GLU A 68 4.75 3.25 11.71
N GLY A 69 5.54 3.68 10.76
CA GLY A 69 6.90 3.17 10.61
C GLY A 69 7.02 1.92 9.77
N ASP A 70 5.92 1.38 9.30
CA ASP A 70 6.00 0.19 8.47
C ASP A 70 6.80 0.45 7.21
N ARG A 71 7.48 -0.59 6.76
CA ARG A 71 8.29 -0.53 5.54
C ARG A 71 7.69 -1.46 4.51
N LEU A 72 7.46 -0.92 3.33
CA LEU A 72 6.90 -1.68 2.23
C LEU A 72 7.81 -1.61 1.03
N GLU A 73 7.89 -2.74 0.33
CA GLU A 73 8.50 -2.79 -0.99
C GLU A 73 7.39 -3.13 -1.96
N VAL A 74 7.18 -2.24 -2.91
CA VAL A 74 6.15 -2.45 -3.91
C VAL A 74 6.87 -2.62 -5.25
N VAL A 75 6.75 -3.81 -5.81
CA VAL A 75 7.44 -4.14 -7.05
C VAL A 75 6.42 -4.16 -8.17
N HIS A 76 6.66 -3.37 -9.18
CA HIS A 76 5.78 -3.30 -10.33
C HIS A 76 6.20 -4.35 -11.35
N PHE A 77 5.26 -5.16 -11.79
CA PHE A 77 5.58 -6.11 -12.85
C PHE A 77 5.67 -5.35 -14.16
N VAL A 78 6.75 -5.50 -14.84
CA VAL A 78 6.89 -4.89 -16.13
C VAL A 78 6.34 -5.87 -17.16
N GLY A 79 5.45 -5.54 -17.67
CA GLY A 79 4.96 -6.24 -18.51
C GLY A 79 4.95 -7.14 -19.27
N GLY A 80 5.02 -7.58 -19.60
CA GLY A 80 4.74 -8.09 -20.09
C GLY A 80 4.36 -9.32 -20.37
N GLY A 81 4.44 -9.46 -20.48
CA GLY A 81 4.21 -10.36 -20.54
C GLY A 81 4.27 -11.18 -20.51
N GLY A 82 4.66 -11.03 -20.55
CA GLY A 82 4.58 -11.71 -20.53
C GLY A 82 4.85 -12.39 -20.27
N SER A 83 5.02 -12.36 -20.45
CA SER A 83 5.14 -12.87 -20.32
C SER A 83 5.40 -13.50 -20.01
N GLN A 84 5.41 -13.69 -20.02
CA GLN A 84 5.55 -14.10 -19.88
C GLN A 84 5.84 -14.62 -19.50
N GLY A 85 5.90 -14.75 -19.54
CA GLY A 85 6.03 -15.15 -19.30
C GLY A 85 6.56 -15.55 -18.89
N SER A 86 6.61 -15.66 -18.94
CA SER A 86 6.91 -15.82 -18.70
C SER A 86 7.41 -15.90 -18.34
N GLY A 87 7.45 -15.88 -18.30
CA GLY A 87 7.68 -15.83 -18.08
C GLY A 87 8.16 -15.99 -17.71
N ILE A 88 8.14 -16.28 -17.50
CA ILE A 88 8.35 -16.21 -17.43
C ILE A 88 8.49 -16.28 -17.39
#